data_36becfa7b774ed7d8701fd9d22fe92e7
#
_entry.id   36becfa7b774ed7d8701fd9d22fe92e7
#
_cell.length_a   1.000
_cell.length_b   1.000
_cell.length_c   1.000
_cell.angle_alpha   90.00
_cell.angle_beta   90.00
_cell.angle_gamma   90.00
#
_symmetry.space_group_name_H-M   'P 1'
#
loop_
_entity.id
_entity.type
_entity.pdbx_description
1 polymer ?
#
loop_
_entity_poly.entity_id
_entity_poly.type
_entity_poly.pdbx_seq_one_letter_code
_entity_poly.pdbx_strand_id
1 'polypeptide(L)'
;MTKPVFAWHFVGATLRDGRPVPPDGEWLKHEGKIEMCSAGLHASARIIDAIGYAPAGIVCRVALAGTIKRDTDKMVASRRVILWRLETADDVFRSFARKAALSVIHLWDAPELVKRYLETGDESIRSAAGAAAMDAASEKFNDELEAALREAAGNPDDAALLKRAK
;
A
#
# COMPACT_ATOMS: atom_id res chain seq x y z
N MET A 1 -21.49 -21.63 -18.69
CA MET A 1 -21.12 -20.37 -17.99
C MET A 1 -19.76 -20.58 -17.33
N THR A 2 -18.81 -19.70 -17.53
CA THR A 2 -17.52 -19.77 -16.85
C THR A 2 -17.70 -19.63 -15.33
N LYS A 3 -16.98 -20.43 -14.55
CA LYS A 3 -17.03 -20.40 -13.07
C LYS A 3 -16.61 -19.00 -12.58
N PRO A 4 -17.34 -18.35 -11.67
CA PRO A 4 -16.94 -17.07 -11.10
C PRO A 4 -15.58 -17.13 -10.43
N VAL A 5 -14.84 -16.02 -10.48
CA VAL A 5 -13.50 -15.88 -9.87
C VAL A 5 -13.63 -14.96 -8.66
N PHE A 6 -13.28 -15.46 -7.48
CA PHE A 6 -13.25 -14.66 -6.27
C PHE A 6 -12.04 -13.73 -6.25
N ALA A 7 -12.26 -12.47 -5.85
CA ALA A 7 -11.23 -11.43 -5.85
C ALA A 7 -11.48 -10.41 -4.75
N TRP A 8 -10.58 -9.44 -4.64
CA TRP A 8 -10.64 -8.31 -3.71
C TRP A 8 -10.77 -7.00 -4.46
N HIS A 9 -11.54 -6.08 -3.91
CA HIS A 9 -11.73 -4.75 -4.46
C HIS A 9 -11.96 -3.74 -3.33
N PHE A 10 -11.63 -2.48 -3.58
CA PHE A 10 -11.94 -1.38 -2.69
C PHE A 10 -12.94 -0.43 -3.35
N VAL A 11 -13.86 0.09 -2.56
CA VAL A 11 -14.84 1.08 -3.04
C VAL A 11 -14.76 2.36 -2.22
N GLY A 12 -15.06 3.48 -2.87
CA GLY A 12 -15.35 4.75 -2.23
C GLY A 12 -16.87 4.94 -2.07
N ALA A 13 -17.30 6.20 -1.94
CA ALA A 13 -18.72 6.55 -1.88
C ALA A 13 -19.46 6.24 -3.20
N THR A 14 -18.76 6.32 -4.33
CA THR A 14 -19.29 6.03 -5.66
C THR A 14 -18.32 5.14 -6.45
N LEU A 15 -18.82 4.57 -7.53
CA LEU A 15 -18.01 3.94 -8.56
C LEU A 15 -17.16 5.00 -9.30
N ARG A 16 -16.13 4.58 -10.03
CA ARG A 16 -15.25 5.47 -10.79
C ARG A 16 -15.98 6.34 -11.81
N ASP A 17 -17.10 5.87 -12.31
CA ASP A 17 -17.97 6.58 -13.28
C ASP A 17 -19.06 7.44 -12.63
N GLY A 18 -19.00 7.64 -11.30
CA GLY A 18 -19.91 8.47 -10.52
C GLY A 18 -21.24 7.77 -10.11
N ARG A 19 -21.51 6.56 -10.61
CA ARG A 19 -22.69 5.80 -10.19
C ARG A 19 -22.59 5.36 -8.72
N PRO A 20 -23.71 5.15 -8.03
CA PRO A 20 -23.70 4.59 -6.69
C PRO A 20 -23.11 3.18 -6.70
N VAL A 21 -22.44 2.82 -5.60
CA VAL A 21 -21.96 1.46 -5.40
C VAL A 21 -23.20 0.55 -5.20
N PRO A 22 -23.33 -0.55 -5.98
CA PRO A 22 -24.50 -1.41 -5.86
C PRO A 22 -24.55 -2.10 -4.50
N PRO A 23 -25.74 -2.51 -4.04
CA PRO A 23 -25.91 -3.35 -2.86
C PRO A 23 -25.12 -4.67 -2.99
N ASP A 24 -24.80 -5.28 -1.84
CA ASP A 24 -24.20 -6.61 -1.81
C ASP A 24 -25.14 -7.64 -2.43
N GLY A 25 -24.60 -8.55 -3.21
CA GLY A 25 -25.36 -9.56 -3.95
C GLY A 25 -25.86 -9.10 -5.33
N GLU A 26 -25.80 -7.83 -5.65
CA GLU A 26 -26.24 -7.30 -6.94
C GLU A 26 -25.10 -7.31 -7.99
N TRP A 27 -25.39 -7.90 -9.16
CA TRP A 27 -24.44 -8.00 -10.26
C TRP A 27 -24.33 -6.68 -11.03
N LEU A 28 -23.18 -6.04 -10.95
CA LEU A 28 -22.81 -4.95 -11.82
C LEU A 28 -22.32 -5.50 -13.16
N LYS A 29 -22.78 -4.87 -14.26
CA LYS A 29 -22.33 -5.17 -15.62
C LYS A 29 -21.60 -3.97 -16.20
N HIS A 30 -20.56 -4.28 -16.98
CA HIS A 30 -19.90 -3.32 -17.86
C HIS A 30 -20.35 -3.60 -19.29
N GLU A 31 -20.90 -2.60 -19.93
CA GLU A 31 -21.30 -2.68 -21.33
C GLU A 31 -20.12 -2.31 -22.24
N GLY A 32 -19.93 -3.11 -23.28
CA GLY A 32 -18.85 -2.90 -24.25
C GLY A 32 -17.57 -3.72 -23.99
N LYS A 33 -16.52 -3.32 -24.68
CA LYS A 33 -15.21 -4.01 -24.61
C LYS A 33 -14.52 -3.72 -23.28
N ILE A 34 -14.06 -4.77 -22.61
CA ILE A 34 -13.23 -4.61 -21.41
C ILE A 34 -11.76 -4.40 -21.78
N GLU A 35 -11.11 -3.48 -21.08
CA GLU A 35 -9.70 -3.13 -21.28
C GLU A 35 -9.01 -2.88 -19.93
N MET A 36 -7.82 -3.46 -19.77
CA MET A 36 -7.06 -3.33 -18.54
C MET A 36 -6.74 -1.85 -18.27
N CYS A 37 -6.91 -1.42 -17.03
CA CYS A 37 -6.71 -0.06 -16.52
C CYS A 37 -7.65 1.02 -17.08
N SER A 38 -8.42 0.75 -18.14
CA SER A 38 -9.28 1.77 -18.77
C SER A 38 -10.77 1.45 -18.72
N ALA A 39 -11.22 0.25 -19.07
CA ALA A 39 -12.64 -0.07 -19.20
C ALA A 39 -12.98 -1.44 -18.62
N GLY A 40 -14.01 -1.52 -17.77
CA GLY A 40 -14.48 -2.74 -17.12
C GLY A 40 -14.40 -2.71 -15.61
N LEU A 41 -14.68 -3.85 -15.00
CA LEU A 41 -14.81 -3.99 -13.55
C LEU A 41 -13.56 -4.67 -12.98
N HIS A 42 -12.69 -3.88 -12.37
CA HIS A 42 -11.39 -4.31 -11.87
C HIS A 42 -11.50 -4.95 -10.48
N ALA A 43 -10.58 -5.88 -10.21
CA ALA A 43 -10.32 -6.46 -8.88
C ALA A 43 -8.95 -7.16 -8.88
N SER A 44 -8.42 -7.53 -7.72
CA SER A 44 -7.17 -8.26 -7.56
C SER A 44 -7.40 -9.62 -6.91
N ALA A 45 -6.63 -10.63 -7.33
CA ALA A 45 -6.74 -11.96 -6.75
C ALA A 45 -6.28 -11.98 -5.29
N ARG A 46 -5.27 -11.19 -4.95
CA ARG A 46 -4.70 -11.06 -3.60
C ARG A 46 -5.09 -9.71 -3.00
N ILE A 47 -5.37 -9.71 -1.70
CA ILE A 47 -5.71 -8.48 -0.98
C ILE A 47 -4.54 -7.47 -0.99
N ILE A 48 -3.32 -7.94 -0.89
CA ILE A 48 -2.13 -7.08 -0.88
C ILE A 48 -1.98 -6.30 -2.20
N ASP A 49 -2.35 -6.90 -3.32
CA ASP A 49 -2.33 -6.24 -4.63
C ASP A 49 -3.49 -5.22 -4.73
N ALA A 50 -4.66 -5.56 -4.15
CA ALA A 50 -5.83 -4.67 -4.16
C ALA A 50 -5.60 -3.37 -3.37
N ILE A 51 -4.83 -3.41 -2.27
CA ILE A 51 -4.51 -2.24 -1.44
C ILE A 51 -3.84 -1.13 -2.27
N GLY A 52 -2.99 -1.48 -3.25
CA GLY A 52 -2.34 -0.51 -4.14
C GLY A 52 -3.31 0.32 -4.99
N TYR A 53 -4.57 -0.12 -5.11
CA TYR A 53 -5.62 0.54 -5.89
C TYR A 53 -6.77 1.09 -5.04
N ALA A 54 -6.61 1.09 -3.70
CA ALA A 54 -7.67 1.48 -2.77
C ALA A 54 -7.95 2.99 -2.81
N PRO A 55 -9.14 3.44 -3.21
CA PRO A 55 -9.52 4.86 -3.15
C PRO A 55 -9.98 5.26 -1.74
N ALA A 56 -10.35 4.29 -0.91
CA ALA A 56 -10.88 4.47 0.44
C ALA A 56 -10.74 3.16 1.24
N GLY A 57 -11.08 3.19 2.54
CA GLY A 57 -10.91 2.07 3.46
C GLY A 57 -11.95 0.95 3.38
N ILE A 58 -12.97 1.04 2.50
CA ILE A 58 -14.01 0.01 2.38
C ILE A 58 -13.49 -1.14 1.52
N VAL A 59 -13.17 -2.26 2.16
CA VAL A 59 -12.74 -3.47 1.45
C VAL A 59 -13.92 -4.35 1.09
N CYS A 60 -13.91 -4.90 -0.13
CA CYS A 60 -14.95 -5.77 -0.64
C CYS A 60 -14.39 -7.13 -1.08
N ARG A 61 -15.05 -8.20 -0.67
CA ARG A 61 -14.92 -9.49 -1.32
C ARG A 61 -15.87 -9.53 -2.51
N VAL A 62 -15.34 -9.82 -3.69
CA VAL A 62 -16.11 -9.78 -4.93
C VAL A 62 -15.99 -11.09 -5.70
N ALA A 63 -16.97 -11.35 -6.58
CA ALA A 63 -16.87 -12.38 -7.60
C ALA A 63 -16.91 -11.71 -8.99
N LEU A 64 -16.00 -12.14 -9.85
CA LEU A 64 -15.89 -11.73 -11.26
C LEU A 64 -16.48 -12.81 -12.17
N ALA A 65 -17.20 -12.40 -13.21
CA ALA A 65 -17.78 -13.30 -14.20
C ALA A 65 -17.82 -12.67 -15.59
N GLY A 66 -18.29 -13.44 -16.56
CA GLY A 66 -18.32 -13.04 -17.97
C GLY A 66 -16.95 -13.13 -18.62
N THR A 67 -16.61 -12.17 -19.45
CA THR A 67 -15.26 -12.07 -20.02
C THR A 67 -14.32 -11.53 -18.94
N ILE A 68 -13.19 -12.23 -18.72
CA ILE A 68 -12.19 -11.85 -17.71
C ILE A 68 -10.82 -11.80 -18.39
N LYS A 69 -10.12 -10.68 -18.22
CA LYS A 69 -8.69 -10.54 -18.55
C LYS A 69 -7.87 -10.45 -17.28
N ARG A 70 -6.67 -11.00 -17.29
CA ARG A 70 -5.76 -11.06 -16.12
C ARG A 70 -4.45 -10.40 -16.44
N ASP A 71 -3.91 -9.75 -15.43
CA ASP A 71 -2.55 -9.22 -15.35
C ASP A 71 -1.87 -9.79 -14.10
N THR A 72 -0.66 -9.39 -13.80
CA THR A 72 0.13 -9.89 -12.66
C THR A 72 -0.54 -9.64 -11.30
N ASP A 73 -1.10 -8.46 -11.10
CA ASP A 73 -1.62 -7.97 -9.82
C ASP A 73 -3.12 -7.64 -9.83
N LYS A 74 -3.75 -7.66 -11.02
CA LYS A 74 -5.16 -7.29 -11.19
C LYS A 74 -5.86 -8.08 -12.28
N MET A 75 -7.17 -7.98 -12.27
CA MET A 75 -8.06 -8.54 -13.28
C MET A 75 -9.09 -7.48 -13.66
N VAL A 76 -9.60 -7.58 -14.89
CA VAL A 76 -10.75 -6.83 -15.35
C VAL A 76 -11.81 -7.78 -15.91
N ALA A 77 -13.07 -7.55 -15.55
CA ALA A 77 -14.19 -8.39 -15.94
C ALA A 77 -15.36 -7.58 -16.50
N SER A 78 -16.22 -8.23 -17.28
CA SER A 78 -17.47 -7.64 -17.75
C SER A 78 -18.60 -7.71 -16.71
N ARG A 79 -18.46 -8.53 -15.66
CA ARG A 79 -19.44 -8.64 -14.58
C ARG A 79 -18.73 -8.76 -13.23
N ARG A 80 -19.24 -8.08 -12.20
CA ARG A 80 -18.75 -8.16 -10.84
C ARG A 80 -19.92 -8.04 -9.86
N VAL A 81 -19.87 -8.81 -8.77
CA VAL A 81 -20.79 -8.68 -7.64
C VAL A 81 -19.97 -8.50 -6.37
N ILE A 82 -20.42 -7.63 -5.48
CA ILE A 82 -19.90 -7.55 -4.11
C ILE A 82 -20.61 -8.64 -3.30
N LEU A 83 -19.84 -9.54 -2.70
CA LEU A 83 -20.37 -10.62 -1.87
C LEU A 83 -20.60 -10.15 -0.43
N TRP A 84 -19.67 -9.38 0.06
CA TRP A 84 -19.71 -8.68 1.36
C TRP A 84 -18.67 -7.55 1.35
N ARG A 85 -18.87 -6.59 2.26
CA ARG A 85 -17.96 -5.47 2.48
C ARG A 85 -17.65 -5.30 3.98
N LEU A 86 -16.48 -4.73 4.26
CA LEU A 86 -16.07 -4.31 5.58
C LEU A 86 -15.77 -2.81 5.53
N GLU A 87 -16.59 -2.02 6.21
CA GLU A 87 -16.54 -0.55 6.14
C GLU A 87 -15.47 0.05 7.05
N THR A 88 -15.00 -0.71 8.05
CA THR A 88 -14.01 -0.26 9.05
C THR A 88 -12.80 -1.20 9.07
N ALA A 89 -12.10 -1.30 7.94
CA ALA A 89 -10.92 -2.15 7.80
C ALA A 89 -9.61 -1.52 8.32
N ASP A 90 -9.61 -0.23 8.66
CA ASP A 90 -8.39 0.51 9.00
C ASP A 90 -7.64 -0.07 10.19
N ASP A 91 -8.36 -0.52 11.24
CA ASP A 91 -7.72 -1.14 12.41
C ASP A 91 -7.06 -2.48 12.07
N VAL A 92 -7.69 -3.25 11.18
CA VAL A 92 -7.13 -4.50 10.66
C VAL A 92 -5.84 -4.23 9.90
N PHE A 93 -5.87 -3.25 9.00
CA PHE A 93 -4.68 -2.88 8.21
C PHE A 93 -3.58 -2.30 9.08
N ARG A 94 -3.90 -1.43 10.05
CA ARG A 94 -2.91 -0.90 11.00
C ARG A 94 -2.29 -2.01 11.84
N SER A 95 -3.09 -2.92 12.37
CA SER A 95 -2.59 -4.07 13.14
C SER A 95 -1.69 -4.96 12.29
N PHE A 96 -2.08 -5.23 11.05
CA PHE A 96 -1.27 -6.01 10.11
C PHE A 96 0.06 -5.29 9.79
N ALA A 97 0.02 -3.99 9.50
CA ALA A 97 1.23 -3.20 9.21
C ALA A 97 2.22 -3.21 10.38
N ARG A 98 1.72 -3.06 11.63
CA ARG A 98 2.57 -3.18 12.83
C ARG A 98 3.21 -4.56 12.96
N LYS A 99 2.44 -5.63 12.77
CA LYS A 99 2.97 -7.00 12.78
C LYS A 99 4.04 -7.23 11.71
N ALA A 100 3.82 -6.70 10.51
CA ALA A 100 4.79 -6.79 9.43
C ALA A 100 6.08 -6.04 9.78
N ALA A 101 5.98 -4.82 10.33
CA ALA A 101 7.13 -4.06 10.79
C ALA A 101 7.90 -4.77 11.93
N LEU A 102 7.18 -5.33 12.91
CA LEU A 102 7.79 -6.10 13.99
C LEU A 102 8.54 -7.34 13.50
N SER A 103 8.07 -7.99 12.43
CA SER A 103 8.73 -9.18 11.88
C SER A 103 10.12 -8.89 11.34
N VAL A 104 10.42 -7.65 11.00
CA VAL A 104 11.71 -7.19 10.46
C VAL A 104 12.43 -6.18 11.37
N ILE A 105 11.91 -5.91 12.57
CA ILE A 105 12.47 -4.91 13.49
C ILE A 105 13.91 -5.21 13.89
N HIS A 106 14.29 -6.47 13.89
CA HIS A 106 15.64 -6.96 14.20
C HIS A 106 16.70 -6.58 13.16
N LEU A 107 16.29 -6.09 11.97
CA LEU A 107 17.19 -5.70 10.89
C LEU A 107 17.77 -4.28 11.08
N TRP A 108 17.31 -3.54 12.07
CA TRP A 108 17.80 -2.20 12.37
C TRP A 108 17.67 -1.89 13.87
N ASP A 109 18.45 -0.91 14.36
CA ASP A 109 18.33 -0.44 15.74
C ASP A 109 17.21 0.59 15.84
N ALA A 110 16.00 0.09 16.00
CA ALA A 110 14.80 0.92 16.09
C ALA A 110 14.75 1.69 17.42
N PRO A 111 14.40 2.99 17.41
CA PRO A 111 14.14 3.75 18.63
C PRO A 111 13.11 3.04 19.53
N GLU A 112 13.28 3.12 20.85
CA GLU A 112 12.42 2.45 21.84
C GLU A 112 10.94 2.86 21.70
N LEU A 113 10.69 4.13 21.38
CA LEU A 113 9.35 4.63 21.14
C LEU A 113 8.67 3.95 19.93
N VAL A 114 9.45 3.64 18.89
CA VAL A 114 8.97 2.89 17.70
C VAL A 114 8.62 1.47 18.09
N LYS A 115 9.50 0.76 18.81
CA LYS A 115 9.26 -0.61 19.29
C LYS A 115 7.97 -0.66 20.11
N ARG A 116 7.84 0.24 21.07
CA ARG A 116 6.66 0.36 21.92
C ARG A 116 5.37 0.59 21.13
N TYR A 117 5.36 1.49 20.14
CA TYR A 117 4.18 1.72 19.30
C TYR A 117 3.82 0.46 18.50
N LEU A 118 4.81 -0.19 17.88
CA LEU A 118 4.56 -1.38 17.07
C LEU A 118 3.99 -2.54 17.91
N GLU A 119 4.45 -2.72 19.13
CA GLU A 119 3.99 -3.77 20.04
C GLU A 119 2.59 -3.51 20.58
N THR A 120 2.37 -2.29 21.08
CA THR A 120 1.13 -1.95 21.80
C THR A 120 0.01 -1.46 20.89
N GLY A 121 0.34 -0.77 19.81
CA GLY A 121 -0.61 -0.05 18.97
C GLY A 121 -1.22 1.17 19.65
N ASP A 122 -0.55 1.73 20.66
CA ASP A 122 -1.00 2.92 21.39
C ASP A 122 -1.02 4.13 20.43
N GLU A 123 -2.22 4.52 20.00
CA GLU A 123 -2.42 5.63 19.07
C GLU A 123 -1.94 6.99 19.65
N SER A 124 -1.84 7.13 20.97
CA SER A 124 -1.37 8.37 21.61
C SER A 124 0.10 8.69 21.30
N ILE A 125 0.91 7.65 21.04
CA ILE A 125 2.35 7.79 20.71
C ILE A 125 2.64 7.61 19.21
N ARG A 126 1.65 7.31 18.39
CA ARG A 126 1.82 7.01 16.96
C ARG A 126 2.60 8.08 16.18
N SER A 127 2.19 9.34 16.36
CA SER A 127 2.83 10.45 15.64
C SER A 127 4.29 10.62 16.05
N ALA A 128 4.57 10.56 17.36
CA ALA A 128 5.92 10.66 17.88
C ALA A 128 6.81 9.48 17.48
N ALA A 129 6.25 8.26 17.45
CA ALA A 129 6.94 7.08 16.96
C ALA A 129 7.28 7.18 15.45
N GLY A 130 6.35 7.73 14.65
CA GLY A 130 6.59 7.99 13.24
C GLY A 130 7.71 9.01 13.00
N ALA A 131 7.73 10.10 13.75
CA ALA A 131 8.81 11.09 13.70
C ALA A 131 10.16 10.46 14.09
N ALA A 132 10.21 9.75 15.20
CA ALA A 132 11.44 9.06 15.65
C ALA A 132 11.97 8.03 14.61
N ALA A 133 11.08 7.31 13.93
CA ALA A 133 11.47 6.39 12.87
C ALA A 133 12.06 7.13 11.66
N MET A 134 11.47 8.26 11.27
CA MET A 134 11.98 9.07 10.16
C MET A 134 13.33 9.71 10.50
N ASP A 135 13.50 10.23 11.71
CA ASP A 135 14.76 10.84 12.16
C ASP A 135 15.88 9.79 12.13
N ALA A 136 15.66 8.62 12.72
CA ALA A 136 16.64 7.53 12.74
C ALA A 136 16.99 7.03 11.32
N ALA A 137 16.00 6.93 10.43
CA ALA A 137 16.23 6.56 9.03
C ALA A 137 17.02 7.65 8.29
N SER A 138 16.71 8.92 8.52
CA SER A 138 17.38 10.06 7.87
C SER A 138 18.85 10.15 8.27
N GLU A 139 19.17 9.97 9.55
CA GLU A 139 20.58 9.94 10.02
C GLU A 139 21.34 8.82 9.34
N LYS A 140 20.80 7.60 9.39
CA LYS A 140 21.46 6.44 8.77
C LYS A 140 21.71 6.64 7.28
N PHE A 141 20.71 7.07 6.53
CA PHE A 141 20.87 7.27 5.09
C PHE A 141 21.78 8.46 4.76
N ASN A 142 21.80 9.51 5.59
CA ASN A 142 22.74 10.62 5.43
C ASN A 142 24.17 10.14 5.52
N ASP A 143 24.49 9.38 6.57
CA ASP A 143 25.86 8.87 6.81
C ASP A 143 26.30 7.92 5.69
N GLU A 144 25.43 7.01 5.28
CA GLU A 144 25.71 6.07 4.18
C GLU A 144 25.94 6.84 2.85
N LEU A 145 25.13 7.83 2.55
CA LEU A 145 25.27 8.66 1.34
C LEU A 145 26.54 9.51 1.38
N GLU A 146 26.84 10.14 2.52
CA GLU A 146 28.06 10.93 2.67
C GLU A 146 29.29 10.06 2.48
N ALA A 147 29.33 8.88 3.08
CA ALA A 147 30.45 7.94 2.92
C ALA A 147 30.63 7.55 1.45
N ALA A 148 29.54 7.20 0.75
CA ALA A 148 29.59 6.84 -0.66
C ALA A 148 30.07 7.99 -1.56
N LEU A 149 29.63 9.21 -1.29
CA LEU A 149 30.07 10.39 -2.03
C LEU A 149 31.54 10.73 -1.79
N ARG A 150 32.02 10.61 -0.55
CA ARG A 150 33.43 10.80 -0.22
C ARG A 150 34.32 9.77 -0.89
N GLU A 151 33.90 8.51 -0.88
CA GLU A 151 34.63 7.43 -1.59
C GLU A 151 34.72 7.71 -3.08
N ALA A 152 33.58 8.04 -3.73
CA ALA A 152 33.54 8.38 -5.15
C ALA A 152 34.40 9.61 -5.52
N ALA A 153 34.55 10.55 -4.59
CA ALA A 153 35.41 11.73 -4.75
C ALA A 153 36.89 11.48 -4.40
N GLY A 154 37.26 10.26 -4.03
CA GLY A 154 38.63 9.91 -3.62
C GLY A 154 38.98 10.36 -2.19
N ASN A 155 37.99 10.47 -1.31
CA ASN A 155 38.14 10.86 0.10
C ASN A 155 38.93 12.19 0.29
N PRO A 156 38.48 13.31 -0.25
CA PRO A 156 39.19 14.56 -0.18
C PRO A 156 39.36 15.07 1.26
N ASP A 157 40.53 15.68 1.53
CA ASP A 157 40.76 16.39 2.78
C ASP A 157 40.14 17.81 2.70
N ASP A 158 38.92 17.95 3.20
CA ASP A 158 38.15 19.20 3.17
C ASP A 158 38.88 20.34 3.88
N ALA A 159 39.62 20.04 4.97
CA ALA A 159 40.35 21.03 5.72
C ALA A 159 41.57 21.55 4.92
N ALA A 160 42.25 20.68 4.17
CA ALA A 160 43.32 21.08 3.27
C ALA A 160 42.79 21.86 2.07
N LEU A 161 41.66 21.48 1.51
CA LEU A 161 41.00 22.18 0.40
C LEU A 161 40.51 23.57 0.84
N LEU A 162 39.89 23.67 2.02
CA LEU A 162 39.44 24.97 2.56
C LEU A 162 40.57 25.98 2.73
N LYS A 163 41.76 25.54 3.18
CA LYS A 163 42.95 26.42 3.31
C LYS A 163 43.44 26.97 1.97
N ARG A 164 43.11 26.31 0.86
CA ARG A 164 43.50 26.74 -0.51
C ARG A 164 42.40 27.59 -1.17
N ALA A 165 41.19 27.60 -0.63
CA ALA A 165 40.13 28.49 -1.13
C ALA A 165 40.48 29.95 -0.81
N LYS A 166 40.53 30.76 -1.88
CA LYS A 166 40.88 32.20 -1.78
C LYS A 166 39.61 33.07 -1.68
#